data_9895731f4b06262d6e742952207cf1c6
#
_entry.id   9895731f4b06262d6e742952207cf1c6
#
_cell.length_a   1.000
_cell.length_b   1.000
_cell.length_c   1.000
_cell.angle_alpha   90.00
_cell.angle_beta   90.00
_cell.angle_gamma   90.00
#
_symmetry.space_group_name_H-M   'P 1'
#
loop_
_entity.id
_entity.type
_entity.pdbx_description
1 polymer ?
#
loop_
_entity_poly.entity_id
_entity_poly.type
_entity_poly.pdbx_seq_one_letter_code
_entity_poly.pdbx_strand_id
1 'polypeptide(L)'
;MESSLDIKTQIIPRVLTHTFRAELPMQIVDMMNKYIDEEVIPHDPSFGEVAGNSKVQNSYTRGLVGQIRQDKRSAQLDFDIYNTDTGKIVKELLDKCCVQYLTGIGHGDTHPDVFEAWTVHSYAGDYNPLHDHGVKTPGGLSMIIYLQVPKCISDLPSPDDDGSIYFNDVSGHVDGFTYFNWSNLNKADIRTLYRAGEEYVKPKVGTLLIFPNWMKHAVMPFFGEGERRTFSANCNLYAPEMLGTKFTDMPEEKQNQIKGMFKSNSYRYGGGGGGLGKSKSE
;
A
#
# COMPACT_ATOMS: atom_id res chain seq x y z
N MET A 1 -30.52 -6.07 -7.21
CA MET A 1 -29.72 -7.29 -7.50
C MET A 1 -28.33 -7.00 -7.00
N GLU A 2 -28.01 -7.47 -5.82
CA GLU A 2 -26.62 -7.43 -5.33
C GLU A 2 -25.83 -8.44 -6.15
N SER A 3 -25.05 -7.96 -7.10
CA SER A 3 -24.05 -8.81 -7.74
C SER A 3 -22.95 -9.06 -6.70
N SER A 4 -22.94 -10.25 -6.13
CA SER A 4 -21.79 -10.69 -5.33
C SER A 4 -20.58 -10.66 -6.25
N LEU A 5 -19.65 -9.74 -6.01
CA LEU A 5 -18.36 -9.72 -6.67
C LEU A 5 -17.63 -11.03 -6.30
N ASP A 6 -17.40 -11.90 -7.29
CA ASP A 6 -16.62 -13.12 -7.10
C ASP A 6 -15.14 -12.76 -7.01
N ILE A 7 -14.68 -12.50 -5.76
CA ILE A 7 -13.29 -12.13 -5.48
C ILE A 7 -12.55 -13.38 -5.01
N LYS A 8 -11.59 -13.84 -5.81
CA LYS A 8 -10.68 -14.91 -5.40
C LYS A 8 -9.68 -14.38 -4.40
N THR A 9 -9.69 -14.93 -3.19
CA THR A 9 -8.82 -14.52 -2.08
C THR A 9 -7.91 -15.66 -1.65
N GLN A 10 -6.74 -15.31 -1.13
CA GLN A 10 -5.80 -16.25 -0.55
C GLN A 10 -5.16 -15.64 0.69
N ILE A 11 -5.16 -16.38 1.81
CA ILE A 11 -4.36 -16.07 2.99
C ILE A 11 -3.03 -16.82 2.85
N ILE A 12 -1.95 -16.07 2.78
CA ILE A 12 -0.61 -16.63 2.60
C ILE A 12 0.13 -16.53 3.93
N PRO A 13 0.37 -17.64 4.64
CA PRO A 13 1.15 -17.62 5.87
C PRO A 13 2.60 -17.25 5.58
N ARG A 14 3.18 -16.43 6.46
CA ARG A 14 4.60 -16.10 6.47
C ARG A 14 5.18 -16.54 7.80
N VAL A 15 6.46 -16.79 7.86
CA VAL A 15 7.11 -17.02 9.16
C VAL A 15 6.99 -15.75 9.99
N LEU A 16 6.30 -15.82 11.11
CA LEU A 16 5.98 -14.74 12.04
C LEU A 16 4.88 -13.76 11.58
N THR A 17 4.33 -13.90 10.37
CA THR A 17 3.28 -13.00 9.89
C THR A 17 2.45 -13.62 8.78
N HIS A 18 1.43 -12.88 8.34
CA HIS A 18 0.56 -13.25 7.23
C HIS A 18 0.45 -12.07 6.27
N THR A 19 0.24 -12.38 5.00
CA THR A 19 -0.22 -11.43 4.00
C THR A 19 -1.53 -11.95 3.38
N PHE A 20 -2.34 -11.05 2.87
CA PHE A 20 -3.57 -11.38 2.17
C PHE A 20 -3.41 -11.01 0.70
N ARG A 21 -3.87 -11.89 -0.18
CA ARG A 21 -3.89 -11.63 -1.62
C ARG A 21 -5.29 -11.86 -2.16
N ALA A 22 -5.76 -10.95 -2.98
CA ALA A 22 -7.00 -11.06 -3.72
C ALA A 22 -6.80 -10.65 -5.17
N GLU A 23 -7.55 -11.26 -6.08
CA GLU A 23 -7.64 -10.85 -7.48
C GLU A 23 -8.97 -10.08 -7.64
N LEU A 24 -8.87 -8.79 -7.91
CA LEU A 24 -10.03 -7.94 -8.09
C LEU A 24 -10.63 -8.12 -9.50
N PRO A 25 -11.95 -8.06 -9.64
CA PRO A 25 -12.58 -8.00 -10.96
C PRO A 25 -12.07 -6.80 -11.76
N MET A 26 -11.84 -7.00 -13.07
CA MET A 26 -11.34 -5.93 -13.94
C MET A 26 -12.27 -4.72 -13.97
N GLN A 27 -13.58 -4.91 -13.77
CA GLN A 27 -14.55 -3.80 -13.68
C GLN A 27 -14.20 -2.82 -12.55
N ILE A 28 -13.67 -3.32 -11.41
CA ILE A 28 -13.21 -2.48 -10.29
C ILE A 28 -11.94 -1.75 -10.69
N VAL A 29 -10.99 -2.44 -11.32
CA VAL A 29 -9.74 -1.84 -11.82
C VAL A 29 -10.02 -0.74 -12.84
N ASP A 30 -10.91 -1.01 -13.79
CA ASP A 30 -11.30 -0.06 -14.84
C ASP A 30 -12.01 1.16 -14.25
N MET A 31 -12.91 0.95 -13.28
CA MET A 31 -13.58 2.03 -12.55
C MET A 31 -12.57 2.91 -11.82
N MET A 32 -11.59 2.30 -11.13
CA MET A 32 -10.54 3.05 -10.41
C MET A 32 -9.65 3.83 -11.37
N ASN A 33 -9.19 3.19 -12.46
CA ASN A 33 -8.37 3.86 -13.45
C ASN A 33 -9.11 5.03 -14.10
N LYS A 34 -10.38 4.84 -14.48
CA LYS A 34 -11.21 5.91 -15.02
C LYS A 34 -11.32 7.10 -14.05
N TYR A 35 -11.61 6.85 -12.79
CA TYR A 35 -11.68 7.90 -11.78
C TYR A 35 -10.34 8.63 -11.61
N ILE A 36 -9.23 7.87 -11.63
CA ILE A 36 -7.89 8.46 -11.54
C ILE A 36 -7.61 9.37 -12.73
N ASP A 37 -7.90 8.91 -13.94
CA ASP A 37 -7.62 9.64 -15.17
C ASP A 37 -8.52 10.88 -15.34
N GLU A 38 -9.79 10.80 -14.94
CA GLU A 38 -10.78 11.86 -15.15
C GLU A 38 -10.85 12.87 -13.99
N GLU A 39 -10.55 12.43 -12.74
CA GLU A 39 -10.78 13.27 -11.56
C GLU A 39 -9.51 13.50 -10.73
N VAL A 40 -8.68 12.47 -10.49
CA VAL A 40 -7.53 12.62 -9.60
C VAL A 40 -6.40 13.38 -10.29
N ILE A 41 -5.96 12.92 -11.47
CA ILE A 41 -4.85 13.54 -12.22
C ILE A 41 -5.13 14.98 -12.62
N PRO A 42 -6.29 15.31 -13.21
CA PRO A 42 -6.56 16.69 -13.66
C PRO A 42 -6.66 17.70 -12.51
N HIS A 43 -7.04 17.25 -11.31
CA HIS A 43 -7.19 18.12 -10.15
C HIS A 43 -5.94 18.21 -9.28
N ASP A 44 -4.89 17.46 -9.59
CA ASP A 44 -3.61 17.60 -8.90
C ASP A 44 -2.61 18.41 -9.75
N PRO A 45 -2.33 19.66 -9.34
CA PRO A 45 -1.42 20.55 -10.10
C PRO A 45 0.04 20.06 -10.11
N SER A 46 0.38 19.04 -9.31
CA SER A 46 1.73 18.48 -9.27
C SER A 46 1.97 17.44 -10.34
N PHE A 47 0.90 16.89 -10.92
CA PHE A 47 1.06 15.86 -11.94
C PHE A 47 1.62 16.49 -13.22
N GLY A 48 2.80 16.04 -13.59
CA GLY A 48 3.53 16.56 -14.76
C GLY A 48 4.63 17.56 -14.43
N GLU A 49 4.72 18.03 -13.18
CA GLU A 49 5.86 18.82 -12.72
C GLU A 49 7.01 17.93 -12.26
N VAL A 50 8.23 18.46 -12.30
CA VAL A 50 9.42 17.74 -11.81
C VAL A 50 9.28 17.49 -10.31
N ALA A 51 9.48 16.25 -9.88
CA ALA A 51 9.49 15.89 -8.47
C ALA A 51 10.44 16.82 -7.69
N GLY A 52 9.91 17.52 -6.70
CA GLY A 52 10.69 18.47 -5.90
C GLY A 52 10.24 19.93 -6.00
N ASN A 53 9.27 20.25 -6.82
CA ASN A 53 8.73 21.61 -6.83
C ASN A 53 7.91 21.88 -5.56
N SER A 54 8.39 22.85 -4.78
CA SER A 54 7.95 23.11 -3.41
C SER A 54 6.53 23.66 -3.24
N LYS A 55 5.81 23.89 -4.31
CA LYS A 55 4.51 24.59 -4.30
C LYS A 55 3.30 23.68 -4.13
N VAL A 56 3.49 22.37 -4.19
CA VAL A 56 2.37 21.43 -4.16
C VAL A 56 2.14 20.91 -2.76
N GLN A 57 1.06 21.38 -2.16
CA GLN A 57 0.70 21.04 -0.78
C GLN A 57 0.07 19.64 -0.64
N ASN A 58 -0.41 19.05 -1.71
CA ASN A 58 -1.23 17.82 -1.68
C ASN A 58 -0.54 16.57 -2.21
N SER A 59 0.68 16.65 -2.69
CA SER A 59 1.40 15.49 -3.21
C SER A 59 2.26 14.82 -2.14
N TYR A 60 2.08 13.52 -1.96
CA TYR A 60 2.96 12.68 -1.15
C TYR A 60 4.32 12.41 -1.81
N THR A 61 4.51 12.88 -3.04
CA THR A 61 5.68 12.59 -3.89
C THR A 61 7.02 12.95 -3.22
N ARG A 62 7.04 14.00 -2.41
CA ARG A 62 8.30 14.51 -1.81
C ARG A 62 8.98 13.58 -0.83
N GLY A 63 8.26 12.64 -0.24
CA GLY A 63 8.77 11.85 0.86
C GLY A 63 9.08 10.39 0.54
N LEU A 64 8.49 9.86 -0.51
CA LEU A 64 8.41 8.41 -0.67
C LEU A 64 8.92 7.87 -2.01
N VAL A 65 9.09 8.71 -3.03
CA VAL A 65 9.56 8.24 -4.34
C VAL A 65 11.03 8.60 -4.52
N GLY A 66 11.86 7.59 -4.67
CA GLY A 66 13.21 7.75 -5.16
C GLY A 66 13.22 7.77 -6.69
N GLN A 67 14.06 8.59 -7.26
CA GLN A 67 14.23 8.67 -8.71
C GLN A 67 15.70 8.55 -9.08
N ILE A 68 16.00 7.59 -9.95
CA ILE A 68 17.32 7.47 -10.57
C ILE A 68 17.46 8.55 -11.65
N ARG A 69 16.37 8.91 -12.30
CA ARG A 69 16.29 9.97 -13.33
C ARG A 69 15.38 11.07 -12.79
N GLN A 70 15.82 12.32 -12.93
CA GLN A 70 15.11 13.49 -12.40
C GLN A 70 14.25 14.22 -13.45
N ASP A 71 14.03 13.63 -14.59
CA ASP A 71 13.26 14.21 -15.70
C ASP A 71 11.79 13.78 -15.68
N LYS A 72 11.26 13.29 -14.57
CA LYS A 72 10.04 12.51 -14.55
C LYS A 72 8.92 13.01 -13.68
N ARG A 73 7.78 12.55 -14.08
CA ARG A 73 6.43 12.82 -13.66
C ARG A 73 5.93 11.84 -12.60
N SER A 74 6.83 11.13 -11.88
CA SER A 74 6.36 10.27 -10.82
C SER A 74 5.59 11.10 -9.79
N ALA A 75 4.47 10.59 -9.37
CA ALA A 75 3.61 11.29 -8.44
C ALA A 75 2.94 10.31 -7.47
N GLN A 76 2.63 10.83 -6.29
CA GLN A 76 1.70 10.19 -5.35
C GLN A 76 0.55 11.17 -5.15
N LEU A 77 -0.64 10.78 -5.60
CA LEU A 77 -1.81 11.63 -5.62
C LEU A 77 -2.84 11.13 -4.61
N ASP A 78 -3.44 12.05 -3.88
CA ASP A 78 -4.51 11.73 -2.94
C ASP A 78 -5.69 11.07 -3.66
N PHE A 79 -6.27 10.01 -3.06
CA PHE A 79 -7.45 9.33 -3.57
C PHE A 79 -8.57 9.45 -2.54
N ASP A 80 -9.56 10.28 -2.85
CA ASP A 80 -10.66 10.57 -1.93
C ASP A 80 -11.60 9.37 -1.77
N ILE A 81 -11.44 8.65 -0.66
CA ILE A 81 -12.27 7.49 -0.30
C ILE A 81 -13.54 7.85 0.48
N TYR A 82 -13.82 9.12 0.73
CA TYR A 82 -14.94 9.55 1.58
C TYR A 82 -16.04 10.30 0.83
N ASN A 83 -15.67 11.17 -0.09
CA ASN A 83 -16.63 12.13 -0.66
C ASN A 83 -17.10 11.72 -2.06
N THR A 84 -16.36 10.86 -2.76
CA THR A 84 -16.71 10.41 -4.11
C THR A 84 -17.37 9.03 -4.08
N ASP A 85 -18.22 8.76 -5.07
CA ASP A 85 -18.90 7.45 -5.16
C ASP A 85 -17.90 6.32 -5.41
N THR A 86 -16.94 6.52 -6.33
CA THR A 86 -15.85 5.57 -6.57
C THR A 86 -15.05 5.32 -5.31
N GLY A 87 -14.68 6.37 -4.59
CA GLY A 87 -13.93 6.25 -3.35
C GLY A 87 -14.66 5.46 -2.27
N LYS A 88 -15.96 5.70 -2.09
CA LYS A 88 -16.80 4.94 -1.13
C LYS A 88 -16.88 3.46 -1.47
N ILE A 89 -17.07 3.13 -2.76
CA ILE A 89 -17.08 1.74 -3.22
C ILE A 89 -15.73 1.06 -2.93
N VAL A 90 -14.62 1.73 -3.24
CA VAL A 90 -13.27 1.21 -2.99
C VAL A 90 -13.03 1.03 -1.50
N LYS A 91 -13.39 2.02 -0.67
CA LYS A 91 -13.26 1.90 0.80
C LYS A 91 -14.05 0.71 1.34
N GLU A 92 -15.29 0.55 0.94
CA GLU A 92 -16.14 -0.57 1.40
C GLU A 92 -15.54 -1.93 0.98
N LEU A 93 -15.03 -2.04 -0.23
CA LEU A 93 -14.34 -3.23 -0.72
C LEU A 93 -13.11 -3.56 0.14
N LEU A 94 -12.28 -2.55 0.41
CA LEU A 94 -11.06 -2.73 1.19
C LEU A 94 -11.36 -3.08 2.65
N ASP A 95 -12.35 -2.43 3.28
CA ASP A 95 -12.77 -2.77 4.64
C ASP A 95 -13.24 -4.23 4.72
N LYS A 96 -14.01 -4.72 3.71
CA LYS A 96 -14.42 -6.13 3.63
C LYS A 96 -13.23 -7.09 3.47
N CYS A 97 -12.25 -6.75 2.65
CA CYS A 97 -11.03 -7.55 2.50
C CYS A 97 -10.20 -7.58 3.80
N CYS A 98 -10.13 -6.47 4.52
CA CYS A 98 -9.49 -6.42 5.83
C CYS A 98 -10.20 -7.32 6.86
N VAL A 99 -11.54 -7.31 6.88
CA VAL A 99 -12.32 -8.23 7.74
C VAL A 99 -12.03 -9.69 7.41
N GLN A 100 -11.98 -10.06 6.12
CA GLN A 100 -11.61 -11.41 5.70
C GLN A 100 -10.20 -11.79 6.14
N TYR A 101 -9.24 -10.88 5.96
CA TYR A 101 -7.86 -11.09 6.40
C TYR A 101 -7.80 -11.34 7.91
N LEU A 102 -8.37 -10.43 8.71
CA LEU A 102 -8.37 -10.52 10.18
C LEU A 102 -9.06 -11.79 10.67
N THR A 103 -10.20 -12.15 10.10
CA THR A 103 -10.91 -13.38 10.42
C THR A 103 -10.06 -14.61 10.10
N GLY A 104 -9.41 -14.62 8.94
CA GLY A 104 -8.56 -15.73 8.49
C GLY A 104 -7.33 -15.96 9.35
N ILE A 105 -6.85 -14.95 10.08
CA ILE A 105 -5.71 -15.04 11.01
C ILE A 105 -6.13 -15.08 12.49
N GLY A 106 -7.43 -15.26 12.78
CA GLY A 106 -7.93 -15.40 14.15
C GLY A 106 -8.23 -14.11 14.90
N HIS A 107 -8.25 -12.96 14.21
CA HIS A 107 -8.55 -11.64 14.77
C HIS A 107 -9.91 -11.07 14.32
N GLY A 108 -10.91 -11.92 14.13
CA GLY A 108 -12.22 -11.53 13.61
C GLY A 108 -13.01 -10.54 14.47
N ASP A 109 -12.62 -10.36 15.74
CA ASP A 109 -13.22 -9.37 16.66
C ASP A 109 -12.61 -7.96 16.53
N THR A 110 -11.53 -7.82 15.74
CA THR A 110 -10.88 -6.53 15.47
C THR A 110 -11.61 -5.84 14.32
N HIS A 111 -11.97 -4.58 14.51
CA HIS A 111 -12.64 -3.76 13.50
C HIS A 111 -11.59 -2.98 12.67
N PRO A 112 -11.53 -3.19 11.35
CA PRO A 112 -10.68 -2.39 10.46
C PRO A 112 -11.38 -1.09 10.05
N ASP A 113 -10.60 -0.04 9.77
CA ASP A 113 -11.07 1.22 9.18
C ASP A 113 -10.00 1.76 8.23
N VAL A 114 -10.21 1.61 6.94
CA VAL A 114 -9.36 2.23 5.92
C VAL A 114 -9.56 3.73 5.99
N PHE A 115 -8.50 4.47 6.31
CA PHE A 115 -8.61 5.89 6.66
C PHE A 115 -7.93 6.85 5.70
N GLU A 116 -7.02 6.37 4.87
CA GLU A 116 -6.35 7.15 3.83
C GLU A 116 -5.98 6.27 2.64
N ALA A 117 -5.95 6.88 1.46
CA ALA A 117 -5.56 6.22 0.23
C ALA A 117 -4.90 7.20 -0.75
N TRP A 118 -4.04 6.68 -1.60
CA TRP A 118 -3.36 7.44 -2.65
C TRP A 118 -3.01 6.56 -3.84
N THR A 119 -2.72 7.20 -4.97
CA THR A 119 -2.17 6.54 -6.14
C THR A 119 -0.68 6.79 -6.25
N VAL A 120 0.05 5.86 -6.85
CA VAL A 120 1.47 6.01 -7.17
C VAL A 120 1.66 5.79 -8.66
N HIS A 121 2.19 6.79 -9.32
CA HIS A 121 2.50 6.81 -10.75
C HIS A 121 4.00 6.77 -10.92
N SER A 122 4.54 5.68 -11.43
CA SER A 122 5.98 5.45 -11.58
C SER A 122 6.33 5.20 -13.04
N TYR A 123 7.49 5.68 -13.44
CA TYR A 123 8.04 5.55 -14.78
C TYR A 123 9.46 4.99 -14.73
N ALA A 124 10.09 4.78 -15.88
CA ALA A 124 11.43 4.22 -15.96
C ALA A 124 12.43 4.95 -15.05
N GLY A 125 13.08 4.22 -14.15
CA GLY A 125 14.03 4.72 -13.17
C GLY A 125 13.44 5.15 -11.84
N ASP A 126 12.11 5.15 -11.69
CA ASP A 126 11.47 5.43 -10.42
C ASP A 126 11.46 4.20 -9.51
N TYR A 127 11.60 4.44 -8.22
CA TYR A 127 11.56 3.40 -7.19
C TYR A 127 11.01 3.95 -5.88
N ASN A 128 10.46 3.10 -5.03
CA ASN A 128 10.19 3.46 -3.66
C ASN A 128 11.28 2.85 -2.77
N PRO A 129 11.99 3.66 -1.97
CA PRO A 129 12.98 3.14 -1.03
C PRO A 129 12.34 2.23 0.01
N LEU A 130 13.14 1.41 0.69
CA LEU A 130 12.69 0.53 1.74
C LEU A 130 12.09 1.34 2.90
N HIS A 131 10.81 1.11 3.18
CA HIS A 131 10.05 1.83 4.20
C HIS A 131 8.98 0.93 4.82
N ASP A 132 8.34 1.40 5.86
CA ASP A 132 7.11 0.88 6.44
C ASP A 132 6.09 2.01 6.59
N HIS A 133 4.87 1.67 6.98
CA HIS A 133 3.82 2.67 7.14
C HIS A 133 3.44 2.85 8.61
N GLY A 134 3.29 4.11 8.99
CA GLY A 134 2.67 4.46 10.24
C GLY A 134 1.14 4.28 10.17
N VAL A 135 0.57 3.90 11.30
CA VAL A 135 -0.87 3.96 11.54
C VAL A 135 -1.11 4.71 12.84
N LYS A 136 -2.36 5.10 13.08
CA LYS A 136 -2.70 5.93 14.25
C LYS A 136 -3.13 5.10 15.46
N THR A 137 -3.41 3.83 15.24
CA THR A 137 -3.67 2.83 16.27
C THR A 137 -2.41 2.00 16.54
N PRO A 138 -2.34 1.25 17.65
CA PRO A 138 -1.19 0.38 17.96
C PRO A 138 -0.91 -0.70 16.93
N GLY A 139 -1.88 -1.04 16.09
CA GLY A 139 -1.73 -1.97 14.97
C GLY A 139 -2.44 -1.44 13.74
N GLY A 140 -2.00 -1.88 12.57
CA GLY A 140 -2.61 -1.47 11.31
C GLY A 140 -2.19 -2.32 10.14
N LEU A 141 -2.86 -2.07 9.01
CA LEU A 141 -2.60 -2.74 7.76
C LEU A 141 -2.26 -1.71 6.68
N SER A 142 -1.43 -2.13 5.76
CA SER A 142 -1.14 -1.41 4.52
C SER A 142 -1.59 -2.25 3.33
N MET A 143 -1.92 -1.58 2.23
CA MET A 143 -2.49 -2.22 1.04
C MET A 143 -1.89 -1.68 -0.23
N ILE A 144 -1.80 -2.54 -1.24
CA ILE A 144 -1.39 -2.19 -2.60
C ILE A 144 -2.34 -2.88 -3.58
N ILE A 145 -2.86 -2.13 -4.57
CA ILE A 145 -3.54 -2.69 -5.75
C ILE A 145 -2.73 -2.28 -6.98
N TYR A 146 -2.40 -3.24 -7.83
CA TYR A 146 -1.76 -2.95 -9.11
C TYR A 146 -2.83 -2.60 -10.13
N LEU A 147 -2.86 -1.35 -10.59
CA LEU A 147 -3.85 -0.83 -11.53
C LEU A 147 -3.36 -0.82 -12.97
N GLN A 148 -2.07 -0.61 -13.17
CA GLN A 148 -1.42 -0.65 -14.47
C GLN A 148 0.01 -1.17 -14.34
N VAL A 149 0.40 -2.05 -15.23
CA VAL A 149 1.73 -2.67 -15.26
C VAL A 149 2.26 -2.62 -16.69
N PRO A 150 3.38 -1.94 -16.94
CA PRO A 150 3.94 -1.83 -18.28
C PRO A 150 4.48 -3.16 -18.76
N LYS A 151 4.55 -3.32 -20.09
CA LYS A 151 4.93 -4.57 -20.74
C LYS A 151 6.35 -5.03 -20.34
N CYS A 152 7.29 -4.10 -20.17
CA CYS A 152 8.65 -4.40 -19.72
C CYS A 152 8.72 -5.08 -18.34
N ILE A 153 7.68 -4.96 -17.50
CA ILE A 153 7.56 -5.66 -16.22
C ILE A 153 6.73 -6.94 -16.38
N SER A 154 5.58 -6.85 -17.09
CA SER A 154 4.69 -8.01 -17.22
C SER A 154 5.30 -9.18 -17.97
N ASP A 155 6.23 -8.93 -18.87
CA ASP A 155 6.93 -9.96 -19.64
C ASP A 155 8.08 -10.65 -18.88
N LEU A 156 8.48 -10.12 -17.71
CA LEU A 156 9.50 -10.75 -16.89
C LEU A 156 9.00 -12.10 -16.32
N PRO A 157 9.89 -13.05 -16.04
CA PRO A 157 9.51 -14.30 -15.38
C PRO A 157 8.93 -14.03 -13.98
N SER A 158 8.05 -14.88 -13.51
CA SER A 158 7.51 -14.81 -12.15
C SER A 158 8.44 -15.55 -11.18
N PRO A 159 8.62 -15.05 -9.95
CA PRO A 159 9.28 -15.81 -8.89
C PRO A 159 8.61 -17.16 -8.59
N ASP A 160 7.31 -17.26 -8.87
CA ASP A 160 6.52 -18.46 -8.63
C ASP A 160 6.67 -19.51 -9.73
N ASP A 161 7.24 -19.16 -10.89
CA ASP A 161 7.32 -20.06 -12.05
C ASP A 161 8.34 -21.18 -11.86
N ASP A 162 9.49 -20.89 -11.22
CA ASP A 162 10.53 -21.91 -11.01
C ASP A 162 11.32 -21.79 -9.69
N GLY A 163 11.06 -20.75 -8.90
CA GLY A 163 11.81 -20.46 -7.67
C GLY A 163 13.26 -20.03 -7.88
N SER A 164 13.74 -20.00 -9.13
CA SER A 164 15.15 -19.76 -9.47
C SER A 164 15.53 -18.29 -9.45
N ILE A 165 14.55 -17.41 -9.52
CA ILE A 165 14.76 -15.95 -9.64
C ILE A 165 15.61 -15.37 -8.51
N TYR A 166 15.58 -16.00 -7.33
CA TYR A 166 16.38 -15.57 -6.18
C TYR A 166 17.88 -15.86 -6.31
N PHE A 167 18.25 -16.67 -7.27
CA PHE A 167 19.62 -17.11 -7.48
C PHE A 167 20.20 -16.60 -8.79
N ASN A 168 19.38 -15.95 -9.61
CA ASN A 168 19.85 -15.42 -10.86
C ASN A 168 20.54 -14.07 -10.65
N ASP A 169 21.81 -14.00 -11.00
CA ASP A 169 22.59 -12.78 -11.05
C ASP A 169 22.21 -11.88 -12.24
N VAL A 170 21.12 -12.21 -12.92
CA VAL A 170 20.69 -11.47 -14.11
C VAL A 170 19.94 -10.22 -13.68
N SER A 171 20.50 -9.07 -13.94
CA SER A 171 19.85 -7.77 -13.76
C SER A 171 18.53 -7.70 -14.54
N GLY A 172 17.52 -7.03 -13.98
CA GLY A 172 16.23 -6.85 -14.61
C GLY A 172 15.18 -7.92 -14.31
N HIS A 173 15.53 -9.02 -13.66
CA HIS A 173 14.55 -10.05 -13.30
C HIS A 173 13.51 -9.63 -12.25
N VAL A 174 13.79 -8.58 -11.49
CA VAL A 174 12.92 -8.03 -10.45
C VAL A 174 12.55 -6.57 -10.71
N ASP A 175 12.78 -6.09 -11.91
CA ASP A 175 12.46 -4.72 -12.29
C ASP A 175 10.98 -4.41 -12.07
N GLY A 176 10.69 -3.35 -11.33
CA GLY A 176 9.33 -2.94 -10.98
C GLY A 176 8.60 -3.83 -9.98
N PHE A 177 9.23 -4.88 -9.46
CA PHE A 177 8.61 -5.75 -8.46
C PHE A 177 8.51 -5.04 -7.12
N THR A 178 7.54 -5.46 -6.31
CA THR A 178 7.44 -5.05 -4.91
C THR A 178 8.25 -6.04 -4.06
N TYR A 179 9.22 -5.51 -3.33
CA TYR A 179 10.02 -6.26 -2.37
C TYR A 179 9.40 -6.13 -0.99
N PHE A 180 9.24 -7.25 -0.28
CA PHE A 180 8.80 -7.30 1.10
C PHE A 180 9.88 -7.89 1.99
N ASN A 181 10.02 -7.35 3.20
CA ASN A 181 10.90 -7.89 4.24
C ASN A 181 10.18 -7.86 5.59
N TRP A 182 10.08 -9.02 6.23
CA TRP A 182 9.40 -9.19 7.52
C TRP A 182 10.28 -9.86 8.58
N SER A 183 11.54 -10.05 8.32
CA SER A 183 12.44 -10.74 9.23
C SER A 183 13.80 -10.08 9.27
N ASN A 184 14.35 -10.00 10.49
CA ASN A 184 15.75 -9.67 10.72
C ASN A 184 16.63 -10.93 10.80
N LEU A 185 16.10 -12.09 10.44
CA LEU A 185 16.89 -13.33 10.44
C LEU A 185 18.06 -13.16 9.49
N ASN A 186 19.25 -13.29 10.06
CA ASN A 186 20.48 -13.27 9.28
C ASN A 186 20.42 -14.45 8.30
N LYS A 187 20.61 -14.17 7.01
CA LYS A 187 20.71 -15.20 5.96
C LYS A 187 21.76 -16.28 6.24
N ALA A 188 22.69 -15.98 7.14
CA ALA A 188 23.74 -16.91 7.60
C ALA A 188 23.30 -17.86 8.71
N ASP A 189 22.08 -17.79 9.23
CA ASP A 189 21.62 -18.76 10.23
C ASP A 189 21.30 -20.09 9.55
N ILE A 190 22.27 -20.97 9.56
CA ILE A 190 22.19 -22.33 8.99
C ILE A 190 21.06 -23.18 9.59
N ARG A 191 20.52 -22.79 10.75
CA ARG A 191 19.39 -23.48 11.38
C ARG A 191 18.06 -23.20 10.67
N THR A 192 17.99 -22.11 9.93
CA THR A 192 16.86 -21.78 9.06
C THR A 192 17.29 -22.04 7.63
N LEU A 193 17.11 -23.27 7.15
CA LEU A 193 17.39 -23.68 5.76
C LEU A 193 16.48 -22.94 4.75
N TYR A 194 15.63 -22.02 5.20
CA TYR A 194 14.65 -21.31 4.40
C TYR A 194 14.98 -19.84 4.35
N ARG A 195 14.75 -19.22 3.21
CA ARG A 195 14.70 -17.75 3.04
C ARG A 195 13.43 -17.18 3.68
N ALA A 196 13.28 -17.41 4.97
CA ALA A 196 12.12 -16.96 5.70
C ALA A 196 12.32 -15.51 6.08
N GLY A 197 11.81 -14.56 5.33
CA GLY A 197 11.84 -13.18 5.75
C GLY A 197 11.81 -12.13 4.64
N GLU A 198 11.86 -12.52 3.39
CA GLU A 198 11.79 -11.61 2.25
C GLU A 198 11.12 -12.26 1.03
N GLU A 199 10.51 -11.44 0.19
CA GLU A 199 9.85 -11.88 -1.04
C GLU A 199 9.85 -10.75 -2.08
N TYR A 200 10.00 -11.11 -3.34
CA TYR A 200 9.72 -10.24 -4.48
C TYR A 200 8.40 -10.64 -5.10
N VAL A 201 7.46 -9.71 -5.15
CA VAL A 201 6.14 -9.92 -5.75
C VAL A 201 6.11 -9.26 -7.12
N LYS A 202 5.95 -10.05 -8.17
CA LYS A 202 5.72 -9.56 -9.53
C LYS A 202 4.37 -8.86 -9.59
N PRO A 203 4.29 -7.61 -10.03
CA PRO A 203 3.02 -6.92 -10.19
C PRO A 203 2.17 -7.56 -11.27
N LYS A 204 0.89 -7.78 -10.96
CA LYS A 204 -0.14 -8.22 -11.89
C LYS A 204 -1.37 -7.34 -11.70
N VAL A 205 -1.88 -6.79 -12.80
CA VAL A 205 -3.07 -5.93 -12.77
C VAL A 205 -4.24 -6.64 -12.09
N GLY A 206 -4.90 -5.93 -11.17
CA GLY A 206 -6.02 -6.44 -10.37
C GLY A 206 -5.62 -7.14 -9.08
N THR A 207 -4.33 -7.43 -8.85
CA THR A 207 -3.92 -8.02 -7.58
C THR A 207 -3.96 -6.98 -6.47
N LEU A 208 -4.69 -7.29 -5.40
CA LEU A 208 -4.67 -6.62 -4.10
C LEU A 208 -3.78 -7.40 -3.13
N LEU A 209 -2.88 -6.70 -2.47
CA LEU A 209 -2.08 -7.21 -1.35
C LEU A 209 -2.45 -6.43 -0.09
N ILE A 210 -2.66 -7.13 1.04
CA ILE A 210 -2.82 -6.53 2.37
C ILE A 210 -1.78 -7.16 3.29
N PHE A 211 -1.10 -6.34 4.06
CA PHE A 211 -0.01 -6.76 4.94
C PHE A 211 0.07 -5.86 6.18
N PRO A 212 0.69 -6.32 7.29
CA PRO A 212 0.91 -5.50 8.46
C PRO A 212 1.71 -4.23 8.13
N ASN A 213 1.31 -3.10 8.68
CA ASN A 213 1.91 -1.80 8.41
C ASN A 213 3.41 -1.71 8.76
N TRP A 214 3.89 -2.52 9.70
CA TRP A 214 5.30 -2.61 10.10
C TRP A 214 6.17 -3.41 9.12
N MET A 215 5.56 -4.14 8.18
CA MET A 215 6.28 -4.92 7.18
C MET A 215 7.00 -3.98 6.22
N LYS A 216 8.32 -4.04 6.22
CA LYS A 216 9.13 -3.23 5.33
C LYS A 216 8.95 -3.66 3.89
N HIS A 217 8.80 -2.69 3.01
CA HIS A 217 8.67 -2.95 1.59
C HIS A 217 9.31 -1.85 0.75
N ALA A 218 9.64 -2.19 -0.47
CA ALA A 218 10.23 -1.30 -1.47
C ALA A 218 9.63 -1.61 -2.84
N VAL A 219 9.73 -0.66 -3.76
CA VAL A 219 9.46 -0.91 -5.19
C VAL A 219 10.78 -0.81 -5.92
N MET A 220 11.13 -1.88 -6.62
CA MET A 220 12.34 -1.91 -7.43
C MET A 220 12.19 -1.00 -8.64
N PRO A 221 13.24 -0.30 -9.07
CA PRO A 221 13.19 0.47 -10.30
C PRO A 221 12.97 -0.46 -11.49
N PHE A 222 12.45 0.10 -12.58
CA PHE A 222 12.32 -0.60 -13.85
C PHE A 222 12.81 0.29 -14.99
N PHE A 223 13.12 -0.31 -16.13
CA PHE A 223 13.66 0.37 -17.29
C PHE A 223 12.89 -0.08 -18.52
N GLY A 224 12.16 0.85 -19.13
CA GLY A 224 11.32 0.60 -20.28
C GLY A 224 10.19 1.62 -20.38
N GLU A 225 9.39 1.53 -21.41
CA GLU A 225 8.28 2.44 -21.63
C GLU A 225 7.05 2.04 -20.84
N GLY A 226 6.22 3.02 -20.52
CA GLY A 226 4.93 2.85 -19.86
C GLY A 226 4.91 3.29 -18.42
N GLU A 227 3.71 3.29 -17.87
CA GLU A 227 3.42 3.66 -16.48
C GLU A 227 3.18 2.41 -15.64
N ARG A 228 3.81 2.36 -14.46
CA ARG A 228 3.42 1.47 -13.39
C ARG A 228 2.56 2.26 -12.43
N ARG A 229 1.25 1.95 -12.41
CA ARG A 229 0.29 2.60 -11.53
C ARG A 229 -0.16 1.65 -10.44
N THR A 230 -0.10 2.13 -9.20
CA THR A 230 -0.68 1.43 -8.05
C THR A 230 -1.60 2.35 -7.26
N PHE A 231 -2.55 1.74 -6.61
CA PHE A 231 -3.31 2.35 -5.51
C PHE A 231 -2.75 1.79 -4.20
N SER A 232 -2.62 2.65 -3.20
CA SER A 232 -2.18 2.28 -1.86
C SER A 232 -3.15 2.83 -0.82
N ALA A 233 -3.28 2.14 0.31
CA ALA A 233 -4.11 2.59 1.41
C ALA A 233 -3.56 2.12 2.76
N ASN A 234 -3.93 2.84 3.83
CA ASN A 234 -3.66 2.47 5.21
C ASN A 234 -4.95 2.24 5.98
N CYS A 235 -4.90 1.29 6.91
CA CYS A 235 -6.03 0.88 7.74
C CYS A 235 -5.65 0.89 9.21
N ASN A 236 -6.47 1.54 10.04
CA ASN A 236 -6.40 1.44 11.48
C ASN A 236 -7.12 0.17 11.95
N LEU A 237 -6.64 -0.43 13.05
CA LEU A 237 -7.25 -1.59 13.67
C LEU A 237 -7.74 -1.22 15.08
N TYR A 238 -9.03 -1.44 15.32
CA TYR A 238 -9.66 -1.23 16.62
C TYR A 238 -9.88 -2.59 17.29
N ALA A 239 -8.85 -3.05 18.01
CA ALA A 239 -8.85 -4.34 18.67
C ALA A 239 -9.57 -4.28 20.03
N PRO A 240 -10.32 -5.33 20.43
CA PRO A 240 -10.98 -5.39 21.73
C PRO A 240 -10.01 -5.22 22.91
N GLU A 241 -8.79 -5.73 22.78
CA GLU A 241 -7.74 -5.60 23.80
C GLU A 241 -7.36 -4.14 24.07
N MET A 242 -7.48 -3.29 23.05
CA MET A 242 -7.22 -1.86 23.16
C MET A 242 -8.41 -1.10 23.75
N LEU A 243 -9.63 -1.53 23.44
CA LEU A 243 -10.86 -0.79 23.72
C LEU A 243 -11.60 -1.32 24.97
N GLY A 244 -11.22 -2.50 25.48
CA GLY A 244 -11.92 -3.20 26.56
C GLY A 244 -13.22 -3.88 26.15
N THR A 245 -13.65 -3.72 24.91
CA THR A 245 -14.84 -4.36 24.30
C THR A 245 -14.71 -4.35 22.77
N LYS A 246 -15.55 -5.11 22.07
CA LYS A 246 -15.61 -5.06 20.62
C LYS A 246 -16.06 -3.67 20.15
N PHE A 247 -15.41 -3.15 19.15
CA PHE A 247 -15.74 -1.83 18.59
C PHE A 247 -17.20 -1.75 18.11
N THR A 248 -17.69 -2.82 17.49
CA THR A 248 -19.08 -2.95 17.00
C THR A 248 -20.14 -2.99 18.11
N ASP A 249 -19.75 -3.35 19.33
CA ASP A 249 -20.68 -3.42 20.48
C ASP A 249 -20.82 -2.07 21.20
N MET A 250 -20.03 -1.07 20.79
CA MET A 250 -20.11 0.28 21.34
C MET A 250 -21.28 1.06 20.71
N PRO A 251 -21.87 2.02 21.44
CA PRO A 251 -22.78 3.00 20.86
C PRO A 251 -22.14 3.75 19.69
N GLU A 252 -22.90 4.03 18.65
CA GLU A 252 -22.42 4.70 17.41
C GLU A 252 -21.69 6.02 17.70
N GLU A 253 -22.20 6.82 18.64
CA GLU A 253 -21.56 8.06 19.07
C GLU A 253 -20.12 7.82 19.55
N LYS A 254 -19.91 6.78 20.37
CA LYS A 254 -18.59 6.42 20.88
C LYS A 254 -17.68 5.87 19.77
N GLN A 255 -18.22 5.08 18.83
CA GLN A 255 -17.49 4.63 17.66
C GLN A 255 -17.00 5.83 16.83
N ASN A 256 -17.87 6.80 16.57
CA ASN A 256 -17.55 8.01 15.84
C ASN A 256 -16.52 8.89 16.58
N GLN A 257 -16.62 8.99 17.91
CA GLN A 257 -15.63 9.68 18.72
C GLN A 257 -14.25 9.02 18.60
N ILE A 258 -14.17 7.69 18.70
CA ILE A 258 -12.92 6.93 18.58
C ILE A 258 -12.33 7.12 17.17
N LYS A 259 -13.14 6.93 16.13
CA LYS A 259 -12.68 7.18 14.75
C LYS A 259 -12.20 8.62 14.57
N GLY A 260 -12.90 9.59 15.14
CA GLY A 260 -12.52 11.01 15.10
C GLY A 260 -11.18 11.29 15.76
N MET A 261 -10.88 10.66 16.89
CA MET A 261 -9.58 10.78 17.57
C MET A 261 -8.41 10.36 16.68
N PHE A 262 -8.62 9.39 15.81
CA PHE A 262 -7.60 8.88 14.90
C PHE A 262 -7.66 9.48 13.49
N LYS A 263 -8.78 10.12 13.10
CA LYS A 263 -8.89 10.86 11.82
C LYS A 263 -8.25 12.25 11.88
N SER A 264 -8.32 12.92 13.01
CA SER A 264 -8.00 14.35 13.16
C SER A 264 -6.53 14.73 12.88
N ASN A 265 -5.69 13.76 12.58
CA ASN A 265 -4.31 14.00 12.19
C ASN A 265 -3.99 13.24 10.92
N SER A 266 -4.56 13.64 9.78
CA SER A 266 -3.96 13.33 8.49
C SER A 266 -2.57 13.99 8.47
N TYR A 267 -1.64 13.42 9.20
CA TYR A 267 -0.25 13.78 9.02
C TYR A 267 0.15 13.25 7.66
N ARG A 268 0.21 14.15 6.74
CA ARG A 268 1.02 14.03 5.56
C ARG A 268 2.43 13.71 6.05
N TYR A 269 2.78 12.44 6.07
CA TYR A 269 4.13 12.01 6.41
C TYR A 269 5.07 12.41 5.28
N GLY A 270 5.55 13.64 5.37
CA GLY A 270 6.89 13.92 4.91
C GLY A 270 7.85 13.26 5.91
N GLY A 271 8.77 12.46 5.39
CA GLY A 271 9.66 11.57 6.10
C GLY A 271 10.17 12.02 7.46
N GLY A 272 10.37 11.06 8.33
CA GLY A 272 10.90 11.24 9.67
C GLY A 272 12.20 12.05 9.69
N GLY A 273 12.08 13.28 10.13
CA GLY A 273 13.16 14.12 10.57
C GLY A 273 12.73 14.67 11.92
N GLY A 274 13.34 14.17 13.01
CA GLY A 274 13.10 14.66 14.34
C GLY A 274 13.28 16.17 14.42
N GLY A 275 12.17 16.89 14.50
CA GLY A 275 12.16 18.30 14.81
C GLY A 275 12.48 18.49 16.28
N LEU A 276 13.74 18.77 16.58
CA LEU A 276 14.13 19.38 17.85
C LEU A 276 13.34 20.67 18.01
N GLY A 277 12.54 20.73 19.06
CA GLY A 277 11.77 21.89 19.45
C GLY A 277 12.65 23.14 19.47
N LYS A 278 12.28 24.17 18.73
CA LYS A 278 12.77 25.50 18.96
C LYS A 278 12.12 26.02 20.24
N SER A 279 12.90 26.05 21.32
CA SER A 279 12.61 26.86 22.48
C SER A 279 12.47 28.32 22.02
N LYS A 280 11.34 28.92 22.30
CA LYS A 280 11.22 30.39 22.30
C LYS A 280 12.13 30.89 23.44
N SER A 281 13.16 31.58 23.10
CA SER A 281 13.80 32.52 23.99
C SER A 281 13.40 33.94 23.59
N GLU A 282 13.04 34.66 24.55
CA GLU A 282 12.60 36.06 24.62
C GLU A 282 13.30 37.03 23.66
#